data_9da56507b33c668c6b0cf071cde8ef60
#
_entry.id   9da56507b33c668c6b0cf071cde8ef60
#
_cell.length_a   1.000
_cell.length_b   1.000
_cell.length_c   1.000
_cell.angle_alpha   90.00
_cell.angle_beta   90.00
_cell.angle_gamma   90.00
#
_symmetry.space_group_name_H-M   'P 1'
#
loop_
_entity.id
_entity.type
_entity.pdbx_description
1 polymer ?
#
loop_
_entity_poly.entity_id
_entity_poly.type
_entity_poly.pdbx_seq_one_letter_code
_entity_poly.pdbx_strand_id
1 'polypeptide(L)'
;MFLKELKLTNFKNCESADMQFSEKINCFVGLNGAGKTNILDAIYYLAFCKSYFTTTDKQNIRHGEDFFAIHGDFVTDNDETETISCVQKESTKKSFKCNKKEYERLADHIGKIPLVMISPYDRDLINEGSDLRRKFIDGVISQFDSVYLGDLLQYNKVLAQRNTQLKQFWENRYFDANLLSLWDEQLVHYATPIYEKRQAFLKDFMPIFQKYYDIVSGTTEKVDIIYESALHNKPMEQLLQESQEKDRYSSYTNVGIHKDDLIFLIDNHQVKKFGSQGQQKSFVVAVKLAQFDFNYQKIGFKPILLLDDIFDKLDDNRVAQLVKLVGNDYFGQVFITDTQRQRIQYLLDNIDGNHKIFEVEKGEVKSDE
;
A
#
# COMPACT_ATOMS: atom_id res chain seq x y z
N MET A 1 -11.51 -14.79 2.73
CA MET A 1 -10.39 -15.24 1.84
C MET A 1 -9.11 -15.34 2.67
N PHE A 2 -8.28 -16.39 2.46
CA PHE A 2 -6.96 -16.54 3.10
C PHE A 2 -5.94 -17.19 2.15
N LEU A 3 -4.66 -16.89 2.34
CA LEU A 3 -3.54 -17.53 1.61
C LEU A 3 -3.24 -18.87 2.28
N LYS A 4 -3.42 -19.97 1.55
CA LYS A 4 -3.21 -21.33 2.03
C LYS A 4 -1.77 -21.79 1.83
N GLU A 5 -1.20 -21.49 0.67
CA GLU A 5 0.16 -21.91 0.28
C GLU A 5 0.90 -20.77 -0.42
N LEU A 6 2.20 -20.65 -0.16
CA LEU A 6 3.11 -19.73 -0.86
C LEU A 6 4.38 -20.44 -1.27
N LYS A 7 4.71 -20.39 -2.56
CA LYS A 7 5.97 -20.89 -3.11
C LYS A 7 6.79 -19.76 -3.67
N LEU A 8 8.05 -19.70 -3.28
CA LEU A 8 9.03 -18.71 -3.74
C LEU A 8 10.17 -19.41 -4.48
N THR A 9 10.67 -18.78 -5.54
CA THR A 9 11.90 -19.18 -6.23
C THR A 9 12.69 -17.93 -6.56
N ASN A 10 13.93 -17.86 -6.11
CA ASN A 10 14.88 -16.78 -6.38
C ASN A 10 14.34 -15.36 -6.07
N PHE A 11 13.52 -15.24 -5.02
CA PHE A 11 12.95 -13.96 -4.62
C PHE A 11 13.77 -13.30 -3.51
N LYS A 12 14.42 -12.18 -3.84
CA LYS A 12 15.32 -11.42 -2.96
C LYS A 12 16.44 -12.30 -2.38
N ASN A 13 16.45 -12.57 -1.06
CA ASN A 13 17.43 -13.47 -0.45
C ASN A 13 16.98 -14.94 -0.38
N CYS A 14 15.74 -15.24 -0.72
CA CYS A 14 15.18 -16.59 -0.70
C CYS A 14 15.49 -17.32 -2.01
N GLU A 15 16.15 -18.48 -1.92
CA GLU A 15 16.42 -19.34 -3.07
C GLU A 15 15.17 -20.14 -3.45
N SER A 16 14.62 -20.85 -2.46
CA SER A 16 13.38 -21.61 -2.61
C SER A 16 12.69 -21.74 -1.26
N ALA A 17 11.38 -21.58 -1.24
CA ALA A 17 10.55 -21.85 -0.07
C ALA A 17 9.19 -22.39 -0.50
N ASP A 18 8.66 -23.31 0.28
CA ASP A 18 7.30 -23.86 0.16
C ASP A 18 6.66 -23.83 1.55
N MET A 19 5.60 -23.02 1.70
CA MET A 19 5.01 -22.72 3.00
C MET A 19 3.50 -22.93 2.96
N GLN A 20 2.99 -23.70 3.91
CA GLN A 20 1.55 -23.86 4.12
C GLN A 20 1.12 -23.11 5.38
N PHE A 21 0.16 -22.24 5.26
CA PHE A 21 -0.25 -21.30 6.30
C PHE A 21 -1.48 -21.78 7.09
N SER A 22 -1.61 -21.24 8.30
CA SER A 22 -2.84 -21.24 9.07
C SER A 22 -3.80 -20.18 8.50
N GLU A 23 -5.09 -20.44 8.59
CA GLU A 23 -6.15 -19.50 8.19
C GLU A 23 -6.19 -18.23 9.05
N LYS A 24 -5.61 -18.27 10.26
CA LYS A 24 -5.68 -17.17 11.22
C LYS A 24 -4.35 -16.45 11.36
N ILE A 25 -3.39 -17.01 12.07
CA ILE A 25 -2.16 -16.31 12.44
C ILE A 25 -0.96 -17.11 11.97
N ASN A 26 -0.03 -16.40 11.32
CA ASN A 26 1.23 -16.95 10.83
C ASN A 26 2.36 -16.03 11.27
N CYS A 27 3.31 -16.56 12.03
CA CYS A 27 4.41 -15.79 12.60
C CYS A 27 5.74 -16.23 12.00
N PHE A 28 6.54 -15.28 11.54
CA PHE A 28 7.90 -15.50 11.07
C PHE A 28 8.89 -14.95 12.10
N VAL A 29 9.72 -15.83 12.65
CA VAL A 29 10.70 -15.51 13.69
C VAL A 29 12.11 -15.72 13.15
N GLY A 30 13.03 -14.82 13.47
CA GLY A 30 14.41 -14.91 13.04
C GLY A 30 15.17 -13.61 13.24
N LEU A 31 16.47 -13.64 13.09
CA LEU A 31 17.34 -12.46 13.25
C LEU A 31 17.02 -11.38 12.20
N ASN A 32 17.48 -10.15 12.47
CA ASN A 32 17.41 -9.08 11.46
C ASN A 32 18.20 -9.49 10.21
N GLY A 33 17.64 -9.21 9.03
CA GLY A 33 18.22 -9.60 7.76
C GLY A 33 18.02 -11.07 7.36
N ALA A 34 17.36 -11.90 8.18
CA ALA A 34 17.09 -13.31 7.85
C ALA A 34 16.20 -13.50 6.62
N GLY A 35 15.33 -12.54 6.29
CA GLY A 35 14.42 -12.61 5.15
C GLY A 35 12.94 -12.55 5.50
N LYS A 36 12.56 -12.37 6.76
CA LYS A 36 11.16 -12.29 7.22
C LYS A 36 10.32 -11.28 6.44
N THR A 37 10.79 -10.04 6.35
CA THR A 37 10.18 -8.96 5.57
C THR A 37 10.02 -9.32 4.09
N ASN A 38 10.96 -10.11 3.53
CA ASN A 38 10.88 -10.52 2.12
C ASN A 38 9.73 -11.50 1.86
N ILE A 39 9.37 -12.33 2.85
CA ILE A 39 8.20 -13.21 2.74
C ILE A 39 6.92 -12.38 2.74
N LEU A 40 6.80 -11.40 3.65
CA LEU A 40 5.65 -10.49 3.64
C LEU A 40 5.55 -9.69 2.33
N ASP A 41 6.69 -9.27 1.79
CA ASP A 41 6.72 -8.57 0.51
C ASP A 41 6.30 -9.46 -0.66
N ALA A 42 6.59 -10.76 -0.62
CA ALA A 42 6.10 -11.70 -1.63
C ALA A 42 4.55 -11.84 -1.56
N ILE A 43 3.97 -11.89 -0.36
CA ILE A 43 2.50 -11.89 -0.19
C ILE A 43 1.91 -10.57 -0.70
N TYR A 44 2.51 -9.44 -0.34
CA TYR A 44 2.12 -8.12 -0.85
C TYR A 44 2.22 -8.05 -2.38
N TYR A 45 3.28 -8.63 -2.95
CA TYR A 45 3.48 -8.66 -4.40
C TYR A 45 2.36 -9.40 -5.14
N LEU A 46 1.86 -10.51 -4.57
CA LEU A 46 0.72 -11.22 -5.13
C LEU A 46 -0.58 -10.41 -5.11
N ALA A 47 -0.76 -9.51 -4.14
CA ALA A 47 -1.95 -8.66 -4.04
C ALA A 47 -1.88 -7.40 -4.93
N PHE A 48 -0.69 -6.79 -5.05
CA PHE A 48 -0.52 -5.48 -5.71
C PHE A 48 0.29 -5.52 -7.00
N CYS A 49 0.72 -6.68 -7.46
CA CYS A 49 1.57 -6.85 -8.65
C CYS A 49 2.89 -6.07 -8.59
N LYS A 50 3.36 -5.69 -7.41
CA LYS A 50 4.60 -4.94 -7.18
C LYS A 50 5.09 -5.12 -5.75
N SER A 51 6.39 -4.92 -5.52
CA SER A 51 6.97 -4.88 -4.18
C SER A 51 6.48 -3.65 -3.39
N TYR A 52 6.37 -3.81 -2.06
CA TYR A 52 6.15 -2.72 -1.14
C TYR A 52 7.41 -1.86 -0.96
N PHE A 53 8.58 -2.48 -0.99
CA PHE A 53 9.87 -1.88 -0.63
C PHE A 53 10.72 -1.44 -1.82
N THR A 54 10.59 -2.07 -2.98
CA THR A 54 11.42 -1.78 -4.16
C THR A 54 10.62 -1.06 -5.24
N THR A 55 11.30 -0.19 -5.99
CA THR A 55 10.68 0.58 -7.07
C THR A 55 10.68 -0.15 -8.41
N THR A 56 11.57 -1.13 -8.58
CA THR A 56 11.71 -1.90 -9.83
C THR A 56 11.61 -3.40 -9.56
N ASP A 57 10.89 -4.11 -10.40
CA ASP A 57 10.69 -5.56 -10.25
C ASP A 57 12.01 -6.36 -10.31
N LYS A 58 12.97 -5.90 -11.10
CA LYS A 58 14.29 -6.57 -11.24
C LYS A 58 15.09 -6.63 -9.94
N GLN A 59 14.91 -5.65 -9.04
CA GLN A 59 15.57 -5.64 -7.73
C GLN A 59 15.10 -6.77 -6.82
N ASN A 60 14.03 -7.45 -7.16
CA ASN A 60 13.51 -8.60 -6.40
C ASN A 60 14.10 -9.93 -6.89
N ILE A 61 14.88 -9.97 -7.98
CA ILE A 61 15.60 -11.15 -8.43
C ILE A 61 16.79 -11.38 -7.47
N ARG A 62 16.96 -12.62 -7.01
CA ARG A 62 18.09 -13.02 -6.17
C ARG A 62 19.40 -12.76 -6.89
N HIS A 63 20.40 -12.29 -6.18
CA HIS A 63 21.72 -12.01 -6.77
C HIS A 63 22.31 -13.27 -7.42
N GLY A 64 22.71 -13.13 -8.69
CA GLY A 64 23.27 -14.21 -9.49
C GLY A 64 22.25 -15.04 -10.26
N GLU A 65 20.96 -14.71 -10.14
CA GLU A 65 19.87 -15.40 -10.83
C GLU A 65 19.25 -14.52 -11.93
N ASP A 66 18.62 -15.15 -12.93
CA ASP A 66 18.04 -14.48 -14.09
C ASP A 66 16.55 -14.17 -13.93
N PHE A 67 15.89 -14.74 -12.91
CA PHE A 67 14.45 -14.58 -12.69
C PHE A 67 14.08 -14.81 -11.23
N PHE A 68 12.87 -14.37 -10.86
CA PHE A 68 12.16 -14.88 -9.69
C PHE A 68 10.77 -15.39 -10.06
N ALA A 69 10.21 -16.25 -9.22
CA ALA A 69 8.83 -16.68 -9.28
C ALA A 69 8.19 -16.65 -7.89
N ILE A 70 6.92 -16.20 -7.85
CA ILE A 70 6.06 -16.23 -6.67
C ILE A 70 4.76 -16.94 -7.08
N HIS A 71 4.32 -17.89 -6.27
CA HIS A 71 3.08 -18.61 -6.47
C HIS A 71 2.32 -18.69 -5.16
N GLY A 72 1.05 -18.34 -5.16
CA GLY A 72 0.18 -18.39 -3.98
C GLY A 72 -1.17 -18.97 -4.30
N ASP A 73 -1.63 -19.88 -3.44
CA ASP A 73 -2.97 -20.45 -3.49
C ASP A 73 -3.84 -19.81 -2.41
N PHE A 74 -4.86 -19.10 -2.85
CA PHE A 74 -5.82 -18.41 -1.98
C PHE A 74 -7.14 -19.17 -1.95
N VAL A 75 -7.66 -19.39 -0.75
CA VAL A 75 -9.00 -19.96 -0.56
C VAL A 75 -9.99 -18.83 -0.32
N THR A 76 -11.04 -18.79 -1.11
CA THR A 76 -12.13 -17.80 -1.00
C THR A 76 -13.11 -18.21 0.09
N ASP A 77 -14.03 -17.31 0.45
CA ASP A 77 -15.08 -17.60 1.44
C ASP A 77 -16.11 -18.65 0.93
N ASN A 78 -16.05 -19.01 -0.35
CA ASN A 78 -16.86 -20.07 -0.98
C ASN A 78 -16.09 -21.41 -1.09
N ASP A 79 -14.96 -21.56 -0.39
CA ASP A 79 -14.05 -22.72 -0.45
C ASP A 79 -13.45 -22.99 -1.85
N GLU A 80 -13.46 -22.03 -2.75
CA GLU A 80 -12.79 -22.11 -4.04
C GLU A 80 -11.32 -21.70 -3.91
N THR A 81 -10.44 -22.40 -4.60
CA THR A 81 -9.01 -22.06 -4.63
C THR A 81 -8.70 -21.21 -5.85
N GLU A 82 -8.15 -20.02 -5.64
CA GLU A 82 -7.58 -19.15 -6.66
C GLU A 82 -6.06 -19.18 -6.59
N THR A 83 -5.45 -19.60 -7.68
CA THR A 83 -3.98 -19.64 -7.83
C THR A 83 -3.49 -18.37 -8.48
N ILE A 84 -2.67 -17.60 -7.78
CA ILE A 84 -2.02 -16.40 -8.31
C ILE A 84 -0.53 -16.69 -8.49
N SER A 85 0.01 -16.35 -9.65
CA SER A 85 1.43 -16.56 -9.93
C SER A 85 2.06 -15.37 -10.66
N CYS A 86 3.28 -15.07 -10.27
CA CYS A 86 4.12 -14.06 -10.91
C CYS A 86 5.48 -14.65 -11.27
N VAL A 87 5.91 -14.39 -12.51
CA VAL A 87 7.28 -14.66 -12.96
C VAL A 87 7.85 -13.40 -13.57
N GLN A 88 9.00 -12.97 -13.06
CA GLN A 88 9.77 -11.86 -13.62
C GLN A 88 11.15 -12.34 -14.02
N LYS A 89 11.50 -12.16 -15.28
CA LYS A 89 12.85 -12.36 -15.81
C LYS A 89 13.55 -11.02 -16.03
N GLU A 90 14.86 -11.01 -15.98
CA GLU A 90 15.64 -9.78 -16.12
C GLU A 90 15.37 -9.04 -17.44
N SER A 91 15.21 -9.76 -18.55
CA SER A 91 15.10 -9.20 -19.90
C SER A 91 13.69 -9.12 -20.46
N THR A 92 12.65 -9.59 -19.73
CA THR A 92 11.28 -9.67 -20.26
C THR A 92 10.29 -8.89 -19.40
N LYS A 93 9.10 -8.64 -19.98
CA LYS A 93 7.96 -8.13 -19.25
C LYS A 93 7.49 -9.19 -18.24
N LYS A 94 7.07 -8.73 -17.07
CA LYS A 94 6.48 -9.55 -16.02
C LYS A 94 5.24 -10.31 -16.51
N SER A 95 5.21 -11.62 -16.25
CA SER A 95 4.03 -12.46 -16.43
C SER A 95 3.30 -12.60 -15.10
N PHE A 96 2.03 -12.22 -15.07
CA PHE A 96 1.17 -12.29 -13.88
C PHE A 96 -0.13 -13.00 -14.23
N LYS A 97 -0.46 -14.09 -13.53
CA LYS A 97 -1.56 -14.98 -13.88
C LYS A 97 -2.49 -15.25 -12.68
N CYS A 98 -3.78 -15.39 -12.98
CA CYS A 98 -4.78 -15.96 -12.08
C CYS A 98 -5.36 -17.23 -12.70
N ASN A 99 -5.32 -18.34 -11.99
CA ASN A 99 -5.81 -19.64 -12.47
C ASN A 99 -5.24 -20.01 -13.85
N LYS A 100 -3.92 -19.79 -14.02
CA LYS A 100 -3.15 -20.00 -15.29
C LYS A 100 -3.47 -19.00 -16.42
N LYS A 101 -4.49 -18.13 -16.26
CA LYS A 101 -4.82 -17.10 -17.26
C LYS A 101 -4.03 -15.83 -16.97
N GLU A 102 -3.29 -15.34 -17.97
CA GLU A 102 -2.49 -14.12 -17.86
C GLU A 102 -3.38 -12.88 -17.92
N TYR A 103 -3.08 -11.88 -17.05
CA TYR A 103 -3.77 -10.60 -17.10
C TYR A 103 -3.29 -9.76 -18.29
N GLU A 104 -4.23 -9.23 -19.04
CA GLU A 104 -3.95 -8.22 -20.08
C GLU A 104 -3.50 -6.91 -19.45
N ARG A 105 -4.14 -6.52 -18.35
CA ARG A 105 -3.83 -5.34 -17.56
C ARG A 105 -3.71 -5.73 -16.09
N LEU A 106 -2.56 -5.40 -15.48
CA LEU A 106 -2.34 -5.67 -14.05
C LEU A 106 -3.33 -4.93 -13.13
N ALA A 107 -3.89 -3.81 -13.61
CA ALA A 107 -4.94 -3.08 -12.90
C ALA A 107 -6.19 -3.93 -12.62
N ASP A 108 -6.48 -4.92 -13.48
CA ASP A 108 -7.66 -5.78 -13.33
C ASP A 108 -7.50 -6.81 -12.19
N HIS A 109 -6.28 -6.94 -11.65
CA HIS A 109 -6.00 -7.75 -10.47
C HIS A 109 -6.16 -6.98 -9.14
N ILE A 110 -5.95 -5.66 -9.16
CA ILE A 110 -5.98 -4.84 -7.94
C ILE A 110 -7.36 -4.89 -7.29
N GLY A 111 -7.38 -5.13 -5.97
CA GLY A 111 -8.62 -5.29 -5.19
C GLY A 111 -9.14 -6.72 -5.12
N LYS A 112 -8.60 -7.65 -5.90
CA LYS A 112 -8.99 -9.07 -5.85
C LYS A 112 -8.56 -9.73 -4.54
N ILE A 113 -7.38 -9.37 -4.04
CA ILE A 113 -6.84 -9.81 -2.75
C ILE A 113 -6.65 -8.55 -1.89
N PRO A 114 -7.67 -8.13 -1.12
CA PRO A 114 -7.51 -6.99 -0.24
C PRO A 114 -6.46 -7.27 0.82
N LEU A 115 -5.53 -6.35 0.97
CA LEU A 115 -4.40 -6.52 1.85
C LEU A 115 -3.98 -5.18 2.45
N VAL A 116 -3.61 -5.19 3.71
CA VAL A 116 -3.00 -4.05 4.39
C VAL A 116 -1.67 -4.49 4.99
N MET A 117 -0.63 -3.72 4.72
CA MET A 117 0.68 -3.90 5.31
C MET A 117 0.98 -2.75 6.27
N ILE A 118 1.47 -3.10 7.46
CA ILE A 118 2.00 -2.18 8.46
C ILE A 118 3.48 -2.50 8.64
N SER A 119 4.33 -1.51 8.38
CA SER A 119 5.78 -1.64 8.39
C SER A 119 6.43 -0.44 9.07
N PRO A 120 7.64 -0.56 9.63
CA PRO A 120 8.41 0.57 10.16
C PRO A 120 8.62 1.71 9.14
N TYR A 121 8.63 1.40 7.85
CA TYR A 121 8.75 2.38 6.75
C TYR A 121 7.50 3.26 6.57
N ASP A 122 6.35 2.87 7.15
CA ASP A 122 5.13 3.68 7.06
C ASP A 122 5.24 5.04 7.77
N ARG A 123 6.25 5.25 8.61
CA ARG A 123 6.58 6.58 9.15
C ARG A 123 6.91 7.60 8.08
N ASP A 124 7.31 7.14 6.90
CA ASP A 124 7.59 8.00 5.75
C ASP A 124 6.33 8.72 5.25
N LEU A 125 5.12 8.20 5.53
CA LEU A 125 3.86 8.92 5.32
C LEU A 125 3.83 10.28 6.04
N ILE A 126 4.43 10.34 7.24
CA ILE A 126 4.52 11.58 8.02
C ILE A 126 5.73 12.40 7.59
N ASN A 127 6.90 11.76 7.44
CA ASN A 127 8.19 12.44 7.35
C ASN A 127 8.55 12.89 5.94
N GLU A 128 8.10 12.13 4.91
CA GLU A 128 8.46 12.38 3.52
C GLU A 128 7.52 13.34 2.79
N GLY A 129 7.64 13.40 1.47
CA GLY A 129 6.89 14.30 0.60
C GLY A 129 5.42 13.90 0.39
N SER A 130 4.67 14.78 -0.26
CA SER A 130 3.25 14.57 -0.59
C SER A 130 2.99 13.40 -1.54
N ASP A 131 4.00 12.96 -2.29
CA ASP A 131 3.88 11.83 -3.22
C ASP A 131 3.57 10.51 -2.50
N LEU A 132 4.14 10.26 -1.30
CA LEU A 132 3.82 9.07 -0.50
C LEU A 132 2.41 9.14 0.06
N ARG A 133 1.95 10.30 0.51
CA ARG A 133 0.59 10.49 1.01
C ARG A 133 -0.45 10.34 -0.10
N ARG A 134 -0.18 10.84 -1.31
CA ARG A 134 -1.03 10.55 -2.47
C ARG A 134 -1.05 9.07 -2.82
N LYS A 135 0.11 8.41 -2.87
CA LYS A 135 0.19 6.95 -3.10
C LYS A 135 -0.59 6.15 -2.06
N PHE A 136 -0.62 6.62 -0.80
CA PHE A 136 -1.41 6.00 0.25
C PHE A 136 -2.92 6.09 -0.07
N ILE A 137 -3.47 7.30 -0.24
CA ILE A 137 -4.90 7.47 -0.52
C ILE A 137 -5.32 6.76 -1.82
N ASP A 138 -4.51 6.89 -2.86
CA ASP A 138 -4.76 6.24 -4.15
C ASP A 138 -4.73 4.72 -4.04
N GLY A 139 -3.78 4.18 -3.26
CA GLY A 139 -3.66 2.75 -2.99
C GLY A 139 -4.82 2.18 -2.18
N VAL A 140 -5.40 2.96 -1.26
CA VAL A 140 -6.58 2.54 -0.49
C VAL A 140 -7.80 2.50 -1.41
N ILE A 141 -8.11 3.61 -2.10
CA ILE A 141 -9.29 3.71 -2.96
C ILE A 141 -9.25 2.70 -4.10
N SER A 142 -8.08 2.47 -4.69
CA SER A 142 -7.92 1.54 -5.82
C SER A 142 -8.23 0.07 -5.47
N GLN A 143 -8.24 -0.31 -4.21
CA GLN A 143 -8.56 -1.69 -3.81
C GLN A 143 -10.07 -2.00 -3.90
N PHE A 144 -10.94 -0.99 -3.86
CA PHE A 144 -12.39 -1.19 -3.92
C PHE A 144 -13.08 -0.44 -5.07
N ASP A 145 -12.36 0.45 -5.77
CA ASP A 145 -12.90 1.24 -6.88
C ASP A 145 -12.00 1.12 -8.13
N SER A 146 -12.37 0.19 -9.00
CA SER A 146 -11.63 -0.06 -10.25
C SER A 146 -11.76 1.09 -11.27
N VAL A 147 -12.87 1.87 -11.20
CA VAL A 147 -13.05 3.07 -12.04
C VAL A 147 -12.07 4.15 -11.61
N TYR A 148 -11.94 4.36 -10.29
CA TYR A 148 -10.93 5.28 -9.75
C TYR A 148 -9.52 4.92 -10.22
N LEU A 149 -9.15 3.63 -10.12
CA LEU A 149 -7.84 3.17 -10.58
C LEU A 149 -7.67 3.40 -12.09
N GLY A 150 -8.69 3.15 -12.88
CA GLY A 150 -8.69 3.42 -14.31
C GLY A 150 -8.44 4.90 -14.63
N ASP A 151 -9.19 5.79 -13.99
CA ASP A 151 -9.06 7.24 -14.14
C ASP A 151 -7.67 7.72 -13.71
N LEU A 152 -7.15 7.23 -12.58
CA LEU A 152 -5.82 7.57 -12.08
C LEU A 152 -4.71 7.15 -13.05
N LEU A 153 -4.79 5.97 -13.64
CA LEU A 153 -3.83 5.49 -14.63
C LEU A 153 -3.87 6.33 -15.90
N GLN A 154 -5.07 6.70 -16.39
CA GLN A 154 -5.21 7.56 -17.55
C GLN A 154 -4.73 8.98 -17.26
N TYR A 155 -5.10 9.55 -16.12
CA TYR A 155 -4.60 10.85 -15.69
C TYR A 155 -3.06 10.91 -15.71
N ASN A 156 -2.40 9.92 -15.09
CA ASN A 156 -0.93 9.87 -15.05
C ASN A 156 -0.31 9.70 -16.43
N LYS A 157 -0.93 8.93 -17.34
CA LYS A 157 -0.50 8.79 -18.73
C LYS A 157 -0.61 10.11 -19.49
N VAL A 158 -1.75 10.79 -19.40
CA VAL A 158 -1.99 12.08 -20.05
C VAL A 158 -1.05 13.14 -19.49
N LEU A 159 -0.84 13.19 -18.18
CA LEU A 159 0.12 14.08 -17.53
C LEU A 159 1.54 13.92 -18.07
N ALA A 160 1.98 12.65 -18.22
CA ALA A 160 3.30 12.37 -18.79
C ALA A 160 3.42 12.84 -20.25
N GLN A 161 2.36 12.64 -21.06
CA GLN A 161 2.30 13.10 -22.47
C GLN A 161 2.31 14.62 -22.56
N ARG A 162 1.50 15.31 -21.74
CA ARG A 162 1.50 16.79 -21.65
C ARG A 162 2.88 17.34 -21.28
N ASN A 163 3.52 16.74 -20.28
CA ASN A 163 4.87 17.18 -19.87
C ASN A 163 5.92 16.92 -20.97
N THR A 164 5.82 15.82 -21.70
CA THR A 164 6.66 15.58 -22.88
C THR A 164 6.44 16.63 -23.96
N GLN A 165 5.18 17.01 -24.22
CA GLN A 165 4.85 18.07 -25.19
C GLN A 165 5.40 19.45 -24.76
N LEU A 166 5.26 19.79 -23.46
CA LEU A 166 5.84 21.04 -22.92
C LEU A 166 7.36 21.09 -23.09
N LYS A 167 8.04 19.97 -22.84
CA LYS A 167 9.48 19.85 -23.05
C LYS A 167 9.86 20.01 -24.52
N GLN A 168 9.14 19.41 -25.46
CA GLN A 168 9.34 19.58 -26.89
C GLN A 168 9.14 21.04 -27.35
N PHE A 169 8.13 21.71 -26.83
CA PHE A 169 7.93 23.14 -27.10
C PHE A 169 9.12 23.98 -26.64
N TRP A 170 9.65 23.69 -25.46
CA TRP A 170 10.84 24.41 -24.97
C TRP A 170 12.09 24.14 -25.82
N GLU A 171 12.35 22.88 -26.16
CA GLU A 171 13.53 22.48 -26.96
C GLU A 171 13.49 23.09 -28.39
N ASN A 172 12.30 23.10 -29.00
CA ASN A 172 12.12 23.62 -30.38
C ASN A 172 11.82 25.11 -30.43
N ARG A 173 11.78 25.82 -29.29
CA ARG A 173 11.42 27.23 -29.19
C ARG A 173 10.10 27.58 -29.90
N TYR A 174 9.14 26.69 -29.84
CA TYR A 174 7.83 26.81 -30.47
C TYR A 174 6.75 26.48 -29.43
N PHE A 175 5.58 27.10 -29.58
CA PHE A 175 4.44 26.83 -28.71
C PHE A 175 3.14 26.80 -29.50
N ASP A 176 2.34 25.76 -29.28
CA ASP A 176 1.01 25.64 -29.87
C ASP A 176 -0.02 25.35 -28.74
N ALA A 177 -0.84 26.39 -28.49
CA ALA A 177 -1.88 26.31 -27.47
C ALA A 177 -2.96 25.25 -27.81
N ASN A 178 -3.30 25.11 -29.11
CA ASN A 178 -4.32 24.17 -29.54
C ASN A 178 -3.85 22.70 -29.34
N LEU A 179 -2.57 22.45 -29.61
CA LEU A 179 -2.01 21.12 -29.37
C LEU A 179 -1.94 20.80 -27.88
N LEU A 180 -1.68 21.80 -27.02
CA LEU A 180 -1.66 21.60 -25.57
C LEU A 180 -3.07 21.37 -25.01
N SER A 181 -4.09 22.06 -25.54
CA SER A 181 -5.48 21.94 -25.07
C SER A 181 -6.05 20.52 -25.20
N LEU A 182 -5.57 19.73 -26.17
CA LEU A 182 -5.98 18.33 -26.31
C LEU A 182 -5.62 17.48 -25.07
N TRP A 183 -4.49 17.79 -24.45
CA TRP A 183 -4.08 17.14 -23.20
C TRP A 183 -4.80 17.75 -21.99
N ASP A 184 -5.05 19.07 -22.03
CA ASP A 184 -5.77 19.78 -20.95
C ASP A 184 -7.18 19.25 -20.78
N GLU A 185 -7.95 19.06 -21.87
CA GLU A 185 -9.28 18.49 -21.84
C GLU A 185 -9.30 17.08 -21.20
N GLN A 186 -8.33 16.24 -21.54
CA GLN A 186 -8.22 14.91 -20.95
C GLN A 186 -7.83 14.97 -19.47
N LEU A 187 -6.92 15.87 -19.07
CA LEU A 187 -6.58 16.06 -17.65
C LEU A 187 -7.78 16.52 -16.84
N VAL A 188 -8.59 17.45 -17.37
CA VAL A 188 -9.84 17.92 -16.74
C VAL A 188 -10.80 16.75 -16.54
N HIS A 189 -10.99 15.93 -17.60
CA HIS A 189 -11.90 14.77 -17.58
C HIS A 189 -11.58 13.79 -16.45
N TYR A 190 -10.31 13.45 -16.24
CA TYR A 190 -9.90 12.50 -15.21
C TYR A 190 -9.66 13.13 -13.83
N ALA A 191 -9.23 14.39 -13.75
CA ALA A 191 -8.90 15.04 -12.49
C ALA A 191 -10.12 15.22 -11.57
N THR A 192 -11.24 15.66 -12.13
CA THR A 192 -12.45 15.97 -11.37
C THR A 192 -12.99 14.75 -10.60
N PRO A 193 -13.27 13.60 -11.22
CA PRO A 193 -13.77 12.43 -10.49
C PRO A 193 -12.77 11.89 -9.47
N ILE A 194 -11.46 11.96 -9.75
CA ILE A 194 -10.42 11.57 -8.77
C ILE A 194 -10.47 12.47 -7.54
N TYR A 195 -10.53 13.78 -7.74
CA TYR A 195 -10.63 14.76 -6.66
C TYR A 195 -11.88 14.54 -5.80
N GLU A 196 -13.05 14.37 -6.41
CA GLU A 196 -14.31 14.12 -5.70
C GLU A 196 -14.27 12.83 -4.88
N LYS A 197 -13.72 11.75 -5.45
CA LYS A 197 -13.59 10.46 -4.75
C LYS A 197 -12.60 10.53 -3.58
N ARG A 198 -11.50 11.28 -3.69
CA ARG A 198 -10.58 11.52 -2.57
C ARG A 198 -11.26 12.28 -1.42
N GLN A 199 -12.08 13.30 -1.73
CA GLN A 199 -12.84 14.01 -0.71
C GLN A 199 -13.86 13.11 -0.01
N ALA A 200 -14.64 12.37 -0.78
CA ALA A 200 -15.64 11.43 -0.25
C ALA A 200 -14.98 10.36 0.63
N PHE A 201 -13.86 9.80 0.17
CA PHE A 201 -13.07 8.85 0.96
C PHE A 201 -12.68 9.43 2.31
N LEU A 202 -12.06 10.60 2.37
CA LEU A 202 -11.59 11.19 3.62
C LEU A 202 -12.74 11.47 4.58
N LYS A 203 -13.89 11.94 4.09
CA LYS A 203 -15.09 12.15 4.91
C LYS A 203 -15.53 10.88 5.61
N ASP A 204 -15.57 9.75 4.87
CA ASP A 204 -16.01 8.45 5.42
C ASP A 204 -14.91 7.80 6.28
N PHE A 205 -13.64 8.06 5.97
CA PHE A 205 -12.48 7.48 6.63
C PHE A 205 -12.19 8.07 8.02
N MET A 206 -12.40 9.38 8.19
CA MET A 206 -12.04 10.10 9.42
C MET A 206 -12.65 9.53 10.72
N PRO A 207 -13.95 9.18 10.79
CA PRO A 207 -14.52 8.58 12.00
C PRO A 207 -13.86 7.23 12.37
N ILE A 208 -13.52 6.42 11.36
CA ILE A 208 -12.85 5.14 11.55
C ILE A 208 -11.41 5.37 12.04
N PHE A 209 -10.72 6.35 11.46
CA PHE A 209 -9.37 6.69 11.87
C PHE A 209 -9.29 7.19 13.31
N GLN A 210 -10.20 8.08 13.73
CA GLN A 210 -10.26 8.54 15.12
C GLN A 210 -10.46 7.36 16.09
N LYS A 211 -11.41 6.46 15.80
CA LYS A 211 -11.64 5.23 16.59
C LYS A 211 -10.36 4.41 16.81
N TYR A 212 -9.60 4.16 15.73
CA TYR A 212 -8.36 3.39 15.86
C TYR A 212 -7.24 4.16 16.53
N TYR A 213 -7.20 5.47 16.36
CA TYR A 213 -6.23 6.29 17.06
C TYR A 213 -6.46 6.27 18.58
N ASP A 214 -7.71 6.40 19.04
CA ASP A 214 -8.07 6.30 20.46
C ASP A 214 -7.66 4.94 21.06
N ILE A 215 -7.89 3.85 20.32
CA ILE A 215 -7.51 2.50 20.75
C ILE A 215 -5.98 2.37 20.86
N VAL A 216 -5.25 2.77 19.83
CA VAL A 216 -3.78 2.56 19.75
C VAL A 216 -3.01 3.53 20.65
N SER A 217 -3.44 4.78 20.74
CA SER A 217 -2.76 5.79 21.56
C SER A 217 -3.10 5.67 23.05
N GLY A 218 -4.30 5.16 23.36
CA GLY A 218 -4.85 5.17 24.73
C GLY A 218 -5.17 6.58 25.24
N THR A 219 -5.27 7.57 24.34
CA THR A 219 -5.53 8.97 24.64
C THR A 219 -6.82 9.45 23.98
N THR A 220 -7.27 10.64 24.34
CA THR A 220 -8.45 11.31 23.75
C THR A 220 -8.04 12.45 22.81
N GLU A 221 -6.82 12.43 22.30
CA GLU A 221 -6.31 13.40 21.32
C GLU A 221 -7.13 13.33 20.03
N LYS A 222 -7.45 14.48 19.46
CA LYS A 222 -8.22 14.55 18.22
C LYS A 222 -7.29 14.48 17.00
N VAL A 223 -7.51 13.52 16.14
CA VAL A 223 -6.76 13.41 14.87
C VAL A 223 -7.55 13.99 13.70
N ASP A 224 -6.83 14.52 12.71
CA ASP A 224 -7.43 15.01 11.47
C ASP A 224 -6.49 14.81 10.27
N ILE A 225 -7.08 14.74 9.07
CA ILE A 225 -6.38 14.70 7.78
C ILE A 225 -7.01 15.78 6.89
N ILE A 226 -6.30 16.89 6.71
CA ILE A 226 -6.74 17.94 5.80
C ILE A 226 -6.26 17.59 4.38
N TYR A 227 -7.19 17.56 3.44
CA TYR A 227 -6.88 17.43 2.02
C TYR A 227 -6.60 18.81 1.43
N GLU A 228 -5.36 19.04 1.01
CA GLU A 228 -4.95 20.27 0.32
C GLU A 228 -4.98 20.04 -1.19
N SER A 229 -5.84 20.77 -1.89
CA SER A 229 -5.94 20.74 -3.35
C SER A 229 -6.27 22.11 -3.90
N ALA A 230 -5.65 22.48 -5.02
CA ALA A 230 -6.01 23.70 -5.75
C ALA A 230 -7.46 23.64 -6.30
N LEU A 231 -7.98 22.42 -6.49
CA LEU A 231 -9.35 22.19 -6.99
C LEU A 231 -10.44 22.59 -5.96
N HIS A 232 -10.09 22.84 -4.69
CA HIS A 232 -11.04 23.41 -3.73
C HIS A 232 -11.54 24.80 -4.13
N ASN A 233 -10.70 25.58 -4.81
CA ASN A 233 -10.95 26.98 -5.11
C ASN A 233 -11.36 27.23 -6.56
N LYS A 234 -10.87 26.42 -7.50
CA LYS A 234 -11.05 26.62 -8.95
C LYS A 234 -11.16 25.28 -9.68
N PRO A 235 -11.96 25.20 -10.74
CA PRO A 235 -12.01 24.01 -11.57
C PRO A 235 -10.68 23.77 -12.29
N MET A 236 -10.37 22.51 -12.62
CA MET A 236 -9.10 22.10 -13.23
C MET A 236 -8.81 22.85 -14.52
N GLU A 237 -9.81 23.11 -15.36
CA GLU A 237 -9.68 23.86 -16.60
C GLU A 237 -9.11 25.27 -16.36
N GLN A 238 -9.69 26.00 -15.40
CA GLN A 238 -9.22 27.36 -15.07
C GLN A 238 -7.78 27.33 -14.51
N LEU A 239 -7.47 26.34 -13.66
CA LEU A 239 -6.12 26.16 -13.11
C LEU A 239 -5.08 25.94 -14.22
N LEU A 240 -5.38 25.12 -15.22
CA LEU A 240 -4.50 24.88 -16.36
C LEU A 240 -4.29 26.12 -17.22
N GLN A 241 -5.36 26.89 -17.48
CA GLN A 241 -5.28 28.12 -18.21
C GLN A 241 -4.39 29.17 -17.51
N GLU A 242 -4.59 29.35 -16.20
CA GLU A 242 -3.82 30.31 -15.42
C GLU A 242 -2.35 29.88 -15.23
N SER A 243 -2.05 28.58 -15.23
CA SER A 243 -0.69 28.07 -15.08
C SER A 243 0.09 27.94 -16.39
N GLN A 244 -0.53 28.19 -17.55
CA GLN A 244 0.04 27.89 -18.87
C GLN A 244 1.43 28.50 -19.08
N GLU A 245 1.62 29.77 -18.73
CA GLU A 245 2.92 30.44 -18.85
C GLU A 245 3.98 29.84 -17.96
N LYS A 246 3.62 29.49 -16.71
CA LYS A 246 4.49 28.81 -15.76
C LYS A 246 4.88 27.43 -16.26
N ASP A 247 3.90 26.68 -16.81
CA ASP A 247 4.11 25.34 -17.36
C ASP A 247 5.07 25.37 -18.57
N ARG A 248 4.92 26.37 -19.45
CA ARG A 248 5.83 26.60 -20.57
C ARG A 248 7.26 26.86 -20.10
N TYR A 249 7.41 27.71 -19.09
CA TYR A 249 8.73 28.06 -18.56
C TYR A 249 9.41 26.88 -17.85
N SER A 250 8.66 26.17 -17.06
CA SER A 250 9.19 25.04 -16.27
C SER A 250 9.26 23.72 -17.04
N SER A 251 8.63 23.64 -18.23
CA SER A 251 8.51 22.43 -19.06
C SER A 251 7.75 21.28 -18.39
N TYR A 252 6.89 21.54 -17.39
CA TYR A 252 6.04 20.55 -16.74
C TYR A 252 4.77 21.19 -16.18
N THR A 253 3.76 20.36 -15.90
CA THR A 253 2.46 20.74 -15.34
C THR A 253 2.58 21.09 -13.86
N ASN A 254 2.21 22.30 -13.47
CA ASN A 254 2.37 22.82 -12.12
C ASN A 254 1.11 22.73 -11.25
N VAL A 255 -0.05 22.40 -11.82
CA VAL A 255 -1.36 22.35 -11.14
C VAL A 255 -2.07 21.04 -11.41
N GLY A 256 -2.97 20.64 -10.52
CA GLY A 256 -3.80 19.44 -10.64
C GLY A 256 -3.57 18.45 -9.50
N ILE A 257 -4.34 17.35 -9.51
CA ILE A 257 -4.40 16.36 -8.43
C ILE A 257 -3.05 15.69 -8.09
N HIS A 258 -2.08 15.71 -8.98
CA HIS A 258 -0.72 15.25 -8.75
C HIS A 258 0.12 16.21 -7.89
N LYS A 259 -0.42 17.38 -7.56
CA LYS A 259 0.18 18.37 -6.63
C LYS A 259 -0.52 18.38 -5.26
N ASP A 260 -1.63 17.69 -5.12
CA ASP A 260 -2.38 17.63 -3.86
C ASP A 260 -1.55 17.07 -2.71
N ASP A 261 -1.93 17.39 -1.48
CA ASP A 261 -1.32 16.87 -0.27
C ASP A 261 -2.37 16.48 0.79
N LEU A 262 -1.94 15.67 1.76
CA LEU A 262 -2.67 15.34 2.97
C LEU A 262 -1.88 15.87 4.17
N ILE A 263 -2.45 16.80 4.92
CA ILE A 263 -1.83 17.33 6.12
C ILE A 263 -2.36 16.59 7.33
N PHE A 264 -1.49 15.90 8.02
CA PHE A 264 -1.80 15.09 9.21
C PHE A 264 -1.71 15.92 10.48
N LEU A 265 -2.78 15.90 11.28
CA LEU A 265 -2.90 16.71 12.51
C LEU A 265 -3.22 15.84 13.72
N ILE A 266 -2.71 16.26 14.88
CA ILE A 266 -3.14 15.86 16.23
C ILE A 266 -3.41 17.16 17.00
N ASP A 267 -4.61 17.31 17.56
CA ASP A 267 -5.08 18.52 18.27
C ASP A 267 -4.78 19.82 17.50
N ASN A 268 -5.07 19.82 16.18
CA ASN A 268 -4.81 20.91 15.24
C ASN A 268 -3.31 21.22 14.99
N HIS A 269 -2.38 20.41 15.46
CA HIS A 269 -0.95 20.59 15.22
C HIS A 269 -0.42 19.56 14.21
N GLN A 270 0.42 20.01 13.26
CA GLN A 270 1.00 19.11 12.27
C GLN A 270 1.87 18.03 12.93
N VAL A 271 1.51 16.76 12.72
CA VAL A 271 2.22 15.60 13.29
C VAL A 271 3.69 15.58 12.89
N LYS A 272 4.01 15.96 11.66
CA LYS A 272 5.39 16.05 11.14
C LYS A 272 6.26 16.99 11.96
N LYS A 273 5.71 18.13 12.41
CA LYS A 273 6.49 19.19 13.07
C LYS A 273 6.47 19.09 14.60
N PHE A 274 5.35 18.69 15.15
CA PHE A 274 5.06 18.80 16.59
C PHE A 274 4.80 17.46 17.26
N GLY A 275 4.48 16.42 16.49
CA GLY A 275 4.18 15.10 17.05
C GLY A 275 5.40 14.44 17.69
N SER A 276 5.25 13.96 18.93
CA SER A 276 6.25 13.11 19.57
C SER A 276 6.45 11.80 18.78
N GLN A 277 7.56 11.12 19.00
CA GLN A 277 7.81 9.83 18.34
C GLN A 277 6.71 8.80 18.63
N GLY A 278 6.17 8.80 19.86
CA GLY A 278 5.06 7.95 20.26
C GLY A 278 3.77 8.28 19.50
N GLN A 279 3.42 9.57 19.41
CA GLN A 279 2.27 10.04 18.63
C GLN A 279 2.39 9.70 17.15
N GLN A 280 3.56 9.92 16.53
CA GLN A 280 3.79 9.56 15.12
C GLN A 280 3.59 8.07 14.87
N LYS A 281 4.10 7.20 15.77
CA LYS A 281 3.90 5.75 15.66
C LYS A 281 2.44 5.36 15.80
N SER A 282 1.74 5.87 16.85
CA SER A 282 0.32 5.62 17.03
C SER A 282 -0.50 6.09 15.84
N PHE A 283 -0.17 7.27 15.29
CA PHE A 283 -0.86 7.83 14.13
C PHE A 283 -0.76 6.91 12.92
N VAL A 284 0.45 6.46 12.59
CA VAL A 284 0.69 5.58 11.44
C VAL A 284 -0.01 4.23 11.60
N VAL A 285 0.12 3.60 12.77
CA VAL A 285 -0.56 2.33 13.04
C VAL A 285 -2.07 2.48 12.96
N ALA A 286 -2.63 3.55 13.55
CA ALA A 286 -4.06 3.82 13.52
C ALA A 286 -4.59 4.09 12.10
N VAL A 287 -3.85 4.85 11.27
CA VAL A 287 -4.20 5.08 9.86
C VAL A 287 -4.28 3.75 9.09
N LYS A 288 -3.34 2.83 9.33
CA LYS A 288 -3.31 1.54 8.64
C LYS A 288 -4.41 0.57 9.14
N LEU A 289 -4.69 0.57 10.44
CA LEU A 289 -5.82 -0.20 10.98
C LEU A 289 -7.16 0.37 10.51
N ALA A 290 -7.27 1.69 10.40
CA ALA A 290 -8.44 2.34 9.80
C ALA A 290 -8.58 1.98 8.31
N GLN A 291 -7.47 1.90 7.56
CA GLN A 291 -7.46 1.39 6.18
C GLN A 291 -8.02 -0.02 6.10
N PHE A 292 -7.63 -0.91 7.03
CA PHE A 292 -8.15 -2.27 7.09
C PHE A 292 -9.67 -2.29 7.27
N ASP A 293 -10.19 -1.57 8.28
CA ASP A 293 -11.61 -1.51 8.59
C ASP A 293 -12.42 -0.88 7.44
N PHE A 294 -11.90 0.20 6.87
CA PHE A 294 -12.51 0.87 5.73
C PHE A 294 -12.61 -0.06 4.51
N ASN A 295 -11.53 -0.76 4.17
CA ASN A 295 -11.52 -1.71 3.07
C ASN A 295 -12.51 -2.85 3.32
N TYR A 296 -12.55 -3.38 4.55
CA TYR A 296 -13.53 -4.41 4.94
C TYR A 296 -14.97 -3.94 4.72
N GLN A 297 -15.29 -2.70 5.15
CA GLN A 297 -16.64 -2.13 4.97
C GLN A 297 -17.02 -1.91 3.49
N LYS A 298 -16.06 -1.53 2.65
CA LYS A 298 -16.32 -1.27 1.22
C LYS A 298 -16.36 -2.55 0.37
N ILE A 299 -15.54 -3.54 0.70
CA ILE A 299 -15.36 -4.77 -0.09
C ILE A 299 -16.30 -5.89 0.40
N GLY A 300 -16.62 -5.94 1.71
CA GLY A 300 -17.51 -6.92 2.32
C GLY A 300 -16.81 -8.15 2.87
N PHE A 301 -15.50 -8.35 2.67
CA PHE A 301 -14.71 -9.41 3.28
C PHE A 301 -13.38 -8.88 3.84
N LYS A 302 -12.86 -9.59 4.85
CA LYS A 302 -11.70 -9.13 5.63
C LYS A 302 -10.43 -9.16 4.81
N PRO A 303 -9.67 -8.04 4.71
CA PRO A 303 -8.35 -8.02 4.12
C PRO A 303 -7.36 -8.95 4.85
N ILE A 304 -6.29 -9.36 4.16
CA ILE A 304 -5.11 -9.96 4.80
C ILE A 304 -4.32 -8.84 5.49
N LEU A 305 -3.85 -9.09 6.71
CA LEU A 305 -3.06 -8.13 7.47
C LEU A 305 -1.60 -8.60 7.59
N LEU A 306 -0.68 -7.78 7.12
CA LEU A 306 0.77 -8.01 7.25
C LEU A 306 1.36 -7.03 8.27
N LEU A 307 2.01 -7.56 9.31
CA LEU A 307 2.62 -6.81 10.42
C LEU A 307 4.14 -7.06 10.43
N ASP A 308 4.91 -6.10 9.89
CA ASP A 308 6.37 -6.22 9.76
C ASP A 308 7.10 -5.51 10.90
N ASP A 309 7.76 -6.28 11.78
CA ASP A 309 8.59 -5.82 12.92
C ASP A 309 7.96 -4.65 13.72
N ILE A 310 6.62 -4.63 13.87
CA ILE A 310 5.92 -3.50 14.48
C ILE A 310 6.08 -3.48 16.01
N PHE A 311 6.25 -4.65 16.64
CA PHE A 311 6.30 -4.75 18.10
C PHE A 311 7.57 -4.15 18.68
N ASP A 312 8.70 -4.17 17.96
CA ASP A 312 9.96 -3.54 18.40
C ASP A 312 9.86 -2.01 18.46
N LYS A 313 8.85 -1.43 17.85
CA LYS A 313 8.69 0.03 17.74
C LYS A 313 7.62 0.61 18.66
N LEU A 314 6.86 -0.26 19.34
CA LEU A 314 5.77 0.12 20.24
C LEU A 314 6.14 -0.19 21.70
N ASP A 315 5.59 0.56 22.64
CA ASP A 315 5.66 0.22 24.07
C ASP A 315 4.67 -0.92 24.40
N ASP A 316 4.87 -1.53 25.57
CA ASP A 316 4.12 -2.71 26.00
C ASP A 316 2.60 -2.49 26.00
N ASN A 317 2.12 -1.28 26.34
CA ASN A 317 0.69 -0.95 26.34
C ASN A 317 0.10 -1.00 24.92
N ARG A 318 0.81 -0.40 23.95
CA ARG A 318 0.39 -0.40 22.54
C ARG A 318 0.47 -1.80 21.94
N VAL A 319 1.51 -2.57 22.28
CA VAL A 319 1.60 -3.99 21.93
C VAL A 319 0.40 -4.75 22.44
N ALA A 320 0.05 -4.61 23.73
CA ALA A 320 -1.12 -5.28 24.32
C ALA A 320 -2.44 -4.91 23.61
N GLN A 321 -2.62 -3.64 23.23
CA GLN A 321 -3.81 -3.23 22.46
C GLN A 321 -3.86 -3.88 21.08
N LEU A 322 -2.75 -3.95 20.36
CA LEU A 322 -2.68 -4.62 19.05
C LEU A 322 -2.92 -6.12 19.17
N VAL A 323 -2.32 -6.78 20.17
CA VAL A 323 -2.54 -8.20 20.46
C VAL A 323 -4.01 -8.47 20.71
N LYS A 324 -4.66 -7.65 21.53
CA LYS A 324 -6.10 -7.74 21.80
C LYS A 324 -6.95 -7.57 20.54
N LEU A 325 -6.58 -6.65 19.66
CA LEU A 325 -7.26 -6.47 18.37
C LEU A 325 -7.08 -7.70 17.47
N VAL A 326 -5.87 -8.24 17.38
CA VAL A 326 -5.58 -9.45 16.57
C VAL A 326 -6.30 -10.68 17.11
N GLY A 327 -6.43 -10.79 18.45
CA GLY A 327 -7.07 -11.93 19.10
C GLY A 327 -8.60 -12.02 18.99
N ASN A 328 -9.27 -10.92 18.71
CA ASN A 328 -10.75 -10.83 18.77
C ASN A 328 -11.48 -11.28 17.48
N ASP A 329 -10.94 -12.15 16.66
CA ASP A 329 -11.51 -12.59 15.36
C ASP A 329 -11.91 -11.40 14.42
N TYR A 330 -11.48 -10.20 14.77
CA TYR A 330 -11.80 -8.99 14.01
C TYR A 330 -11.08 -8.97 12.66
N PHE A 331 -9.81 -9.37 12.66
CA PHE A 331 -9.03 -9.48 11.45
C PHE A 331 -9.28 -10.81 10.73
N GLY A 332 -9.00 -10.84 9.41
CA GLY A 332 -8.92 -12.08 8.65
C GLY A 332 -7.63 -12.83 8.96
N GLN A 333 -6.92 -13.28 7.93
CA GLN A 333 -5.60 -13.87 8.11
C GLN A 333 -4.57 -12.80 8.43
N VAL A 334 -3.71 -13.08 9.42
CA VAL A 334 -2.66 -12.17 9.89
C VAL A 334 -1.30 -12.83 9.74
N PHE A 335 -0.34 -12.09 9.20
CA PHE A 335 1.06 -12.46 9.14
C PHE A 335 1.90 -11.51 9.97
N ILE A 336 2.76 -12.03 10.83
CA ILE A 336 3.54 -11.26 11.79
C ILE A 336 5.01 -11.62 11.64
N THR A 337 5.90 -10.63 11.61
CA THR A 337 7.34 -10.85 11.75
C THR A 337 7.84 -10.31 13.08
N ASP A 338 8.75 -11.01 13.72
CA ASP A 338 9.43 -10.57 14.94
C ASP A 338 10.84 -11.19 15.04
N THR A 339 11.71 -10.55 15.78
CA THR A 339 13.05 -11.07 16.11
C THR A 339 13.05 -11.95 17.36
N GLN A 340 12.01 -11.85 18.20
CA GLN A 340 11.95 -12.49 19.52
C GLN A 340 10.86 -13.56 19.57
N ARG A 341 11.26 -14.83 19.54
CA ARG A 341 10.34 -15.97 19.63
C ARG A 341 9.48 -15.93 20.90
N GLN A 342 10.06 -15.52 22.04
CA GLN A 342 9.34 -15.45 23.32
C GLN A 342 8.19 -14.44 23.28
N ARG A 343 8.34 -13.32 22.58
CA ARG A 343 7.28 -12.33 22.40
C ARG A 343 6.14 -12.89 21.56
N ILE A 344 6.46 -13.59 20.48
CA ILE A 344 5.46 -14.27 19.64
C ILE A 344 4.72 -15.33 20.45
N GLN A 345 5.42 -16.16 21.24
CA GLN A 345 4.77 -17.15 22.09
C GLN A 345 3.80 -16.51 23.08
N TYR A 346 4.23 -15.46 23.80
CA TYR A 346 3.37 -14.70 24.70
C TYR A 346 2.14 -14.10 23.99
N LEU A 347 2.30 -13.63 22.77
CA LEU A 347 1.20 -13.15 21.96
C LEU A 347 0.21 -14.27 21.65
N LEU A 348 0.69 -15.42 21.19
CA LEU A 348 -0.13 -16.57 20.80
C LEU A 348 -0.84 -17.22 22.00
N ASP A 349 -0.21 -17.26 23.17
CA ASP A 349 -0.82 -17.77 24.43
C ASP A 349 -2.03 -16.95 24.88
N ASN A 350 -2.17 -15.71 24.39
CA ASN A 350 -3.28 -14.79 24.70
C ASN A 350 -4.32 -14.68 23.57
N ILE A 351 -4.21 -15.50 22.53
CA ILE A 351 -5.11 -15.46 21.38
C ILE A 351 -5.68 -16.85 21.12
N ASP A 352 -7.01 -16.94 21.04
CA ASP A 352 -7.69 -18.14 20.60
C ASP A 352 -7.60 -18.29 19.08
N GLY A 353 -7.21 -19.46 18.60
CA GLY A 353 -7.24 -19.76 17.18
C GLY A 353 -6.03 -20.52 16.65
N ASN A 354 -6.16 -21.02 15.42
CA ASN A 354 -5.10 -21.75 14.75
C ASN A 354 -3.96 -20.81 14.37
N HIS A 355 -2.75 -21.20 14.72
CA HIS A 355 -1.55 -20.43 14.35
C HIS A 355 -0.44 -21.36 13.85
N LYS A 356 0.51 -20.77 13.11
CA LYS A 356 1.77 -21.41 12.72
C LYS A 356 2.95 -20.47 12.98
N ILE A 357 4.06 -21.07 13.39
CA ILE A 357 5.32 -20.38 13.57
C ILE A 357 6.31 -20.91 12.53
N PHE A 358 7.03 -20.00 11.89
CA PHE A 358 8.09 -20.31 10.93
C PHE A 358 9.39 -19.69 11.41
N GLU A 359 10.45 -20.51 11.47
CA GLU A 359 11.79 -20.01 11.69
C GLU A 359 12.43 -19.61 10.35
N VAL A 360 12.98 -18.41 10.31
CA VAL A 360 13.62 -17.85 9.12
C VAL A 360 15.09 -17.60 9.38
N GLU A 361 15.94 -18.27 8.62
CA GLU A 361 17.40 -18.11 8.69
C GLU A 361 17.99 -18.01 7.27
N LYS A 362 18.65 -16.88 6.97
CA LYS A 362 19.38 -16.64 5.69
C LYS A 362 18.56 -16.93 4.42
N GLY A 363 17.26 -16.67 4.46
CA GLY A 363 16.34 -16.92 3.35
C GLY A 363 15.73 -18.32 3.32
N GLU A 364 16.17 -19.22 4.17
CA GLU A 364 15.51 -20.52 4.39
C GLU A 364 14.37 -20.36 5.41
N VAL A 365 13.28 -21.11 5.19
CA VAL A 365 12.08 -21.10 6.04
C VAL A 365 11.80 -22.51 6.51
N LYS A 366 11.66 -22.70 7.82
CA LYS A 366 11.29 -23.96 8.45
C LYS A 366 10.01 -23.76 9.25
N SER A 367 9.03 -24.63 9.07
CA SER A 367 7.83 -24.66 9.91
C SER A 367 8.17 -25.38 11.22
N ASP A 368 7.79 -24.79 12.36
CA ASP A 368 7.66 -25.58 13.59
C ASP A 368 6.48 -26.51 13.40
N GLU A 369 6.70 -27.80 13.64
CA GLU A 369 5.66 -28.83 13.67
C GLU A 369 4.68 -28.62 14.83
#